data_9b69fece2b41e272bf66b6823df44599
#
_entry.id   9b69fece2b41e272bf66b6823df44599
#
_cell.length_a   1.000
_cell.length_b   1.000
_cell.length_c   1.000
_cell.angle_alpha   90.00
_cell.angle_beta   90.00
_cell.angle_gamma   90.00
#
_symmetry.space_group_name_H-M   'P 1'
#
loop_
_entity.id
_entity.type
_entity.pdbx_description
1 polymer ?
#
loop_
_entity_poly.entity_id
_entity_poly.type
_entity_poly.pdbx_seq_one_letter_code
_entity_poly.pdbx_strand_id
1 'polypeptide(L)'
;ALDAVRGRYEIASAVWEGTEPIDIDGDGNASYDYYAEWNQVDVGWHPQHTVNNRLGRLDIPYTYCENDHWGGFVILERRYERLEFDIEVVIEGGESRLEFTLPDEDLQLTLSGYGELTLRTDVTFTVIVSPEETREVTGPVLFKFKRIEYISGE
;
A
#
# COMPACT_ATOMS: atom_id res chain seq x y z
N ALA A 1 2.15 -22.40 10.62
CA ALA A 1 2.92 -21.27 10.09
C ALA A 1 2.06 -20.35 9.20
N LEU A 2 1.33 -20.92 8.24
CA LEU A 2 0.46 -20.11 7.36
C LEU A 2 -0.70 -19.46 8.11
N ASP A 3 -1.11 -19.98 9.25
CA ASP A 3 -2.17 -19.39 10.07
C ASP A 3 -1.87 -17.96 10.49
N ALA A 4 -0.59 -17.63 10.66
CA ALA A 4 -0.17 -16.31 11.08
C ALA A 4 -0.38 -15.25 9.99
N VAL A 5 -0.56 -15.66 8.73
CA VAL A 5 -0.60 -14.74 7.60
C VAL A 5 -1.86 -14.83 6.77
N ARG A 6 -2.56 -15.95 6.77
CA ARG A 6 -3.79 -16.10 5.97
C ARG A 6 -4.89 -15.16 6.45
N GLY A 7 -5.56 -14.53 5.51
CA GLY A 7 -6.72 -13.73 5.83
C GLY A 7 -6.92 -12.56 4.91
N ARG A 8 -7.91 -11.78 5.25
CA ARG A 8 -8.20 -10.51 4.61
C ARG A 8 -7.66 -9.39 5.49
N TYR A 9 -7.02 -8.41 4.86
CA TYR A 9 -6.30 -7.35 5.55
C TYR A 9 -6.86 -5.98 5.20
N GLU A 10 -6.60 -5.04 6.08
CA GLU A 10 -6.79 -3.61 5.82
C GLU A 10 -5.49 -2.86 6.09
N ILE A 11 -5.36 -1.70 5.51
CA ILE A 11 -4.23 -0.81 5.82
C ILE A 11 -4.50 -0.19 7.19
N ALA A 12 -3.67 -0.55 8.17
CA ALA A 12 -3.74 0.04 9.51
C ALA A 12 -3.05 1.40 9.54
N SER A 13 -1.94 1.53 8.80
CA SER A 13 -1.25 2.80 8.65
C SER A 13 -0.39 2.78 7.39
N ALA A 14 -0.15 3.95 6.84
CA ALA A 14 0.82 4.14 5.77
C ALA A 14 1.52 5.47 6.01
N VAL A 15 2.83 5.39 6.29
CA VAL A 15 3.65 6.54 6.69
C VAL A 15 4.58 6.90 5.56
N TRP A 16 4.52 8.16 5.14
CA TRP A 16 5.48 8.73 4.21
C TRP A 16 6.81 8.93 4.91
N GLU A 17 7.86 8.34 4.36
CA GLU A 17 9.21 8.39 4.94
C GLU A 17 10.16 9.32 4.17
N GLY A 18 9.63 10.19 3.33
CA GLY A 18 10.40 11.23 2.68
C GLY A 18 10.84 12.31 3.67
N THR A 19 11.73 13.18 3.22
CA THR A 19 12.34 14.20 4.08
C THR A 19 11.35 15.29 4.51
N GLU A 20 10.34 15.56 3.69
CA GLU A 20 9.33 16.58 3.97
C GLU A 20 7.93 15.97 3.89
N PRO A 21 6.96 16.52 4.64
CA PRO A 21 5.59 16.03 4.56
C PRO A 21 4.98 16.29 3.18
N ILE A 22 3.90 15.58 2.88
CA ILE A 22 3.20 15.67 1.60
C ILE A 22 1.80 16.26 1.79
N ASP A 23 1.36 16.98 0.77
CA ASP A 23 -0.01 17.49 0.66
C ASP A 23 -0.53 17.02 -0.72
N ILE A 24 -1.29 15.92 -0.72
CA ILE A 24 -1.72 15.30 -1.97
C ILE A 24 -2.82 16.11 -2.66
N ASP A 25 -3.83 16.52 -1.92
CA ASP A 25 -5.01 17.18 -2.49
C ASP A 25 -4.88 18.70 -2.61
N GLY A 26 -3.79 19.27 -2.14
CA GLY A 26 -3.56 20.71 -2.24
C GLY A 26 -4.38 21.54 -1.26
N ASP A 27 -4.80 20.95 -0.16
CA ASP A 27 -5.61 21.64 0.87
C ASP A 27 -4.81 22.56 1.80
N GLY A 28 -3.49 22.58 1.65
CA GLY A 28 -2.59 23.36 2.49
C GLY A 28 -2.13 22.67 3.76
N ASN A 29 -2.56 21.44 4.00
CA ASN A 29 -2.23 20.67 5.20
C ASN A 29 -1.34 19.49 4.83
N ALA A 30 -0.03 19.68 4.87
CA ALA A 30 0.93 18.61 4.62
C ALA A 30 1.04 17.67 5.81
N SER A 31 1.28 16.40 5.55
CA SER A 31 1.33 15.35 6.57
C SER A 31 2.28 14.23 6.15
N TYR A 32 2.76 13.48 7.13
CA TYR A 32 3.46 12.21 6.89
C TYR A 32 2.50 11.02 6.87
N ASP A 33 1.23 11.23 7.15
CA ASP A 33 0.20 10.20 7.08
C ASP A 33 -0.28 10.04 5.64
N TYR A 34 0.41 9.17 4.90
CA TYR A 34 0.13 8.93 3.48
C TYR A 34 -1.30 8.40 3.27
N TYR A 35 -1.76 7.51 4.15
CA TYR A 35 -3.08 6.91 4.00
C TYR A 35 -4.19 7.93 4.20
N ALA A 36 -4.06 8.81 5.18
CA ALA A 36 -5.02 9.89 5.40
C ALA A 36 -5.06 10.86 4.21
N GLU A 37 -3.90 11.23 3.67
CA GLU A 37 -3.80 12.08 2.49
C GLU A 37 -4.44 11.41 1.27
N TRP A 38 -4.16 10.14 1.05
CA TRP A 38 -4.74 9.38 -0.06
C TRP A 38 -6.26 9.29 0.08
N ASN A 39 -6.77 9.07 1.29
CA ASN A 39 -8.20 8.95 1.56
C ASN A 39 -9.00 10.24 1.33
N GLN A 40 -8.34 11.39 1.34
CA GLN A 40 -8.99 12.67 1.06
C GLN A 40 -9.37 12.84 -0.40
N VAL A 41 -8.84 12.00 -1.27
CA VAL A 41 -9.20 12.00 -2.70
C VAL A 41 -10.53 11.26 -2.85
N ASP A 42 -11.57 11.96 -3.33
CA ASP A 42 -12.93 11.44 -3.33
C ASP A 42 -13.25 10.42 -4.43
N VAL A 43 -12.48 10.45 -5.52
CA VAL A 43 -12.76 9.63 -6.69
C VAL A 43 -11.81 8.44 -6.75
N GLY A 44 -12.34 7.25 -6.97
CA GLY A 44 -11.52 6.07 -7.23
C GLY A 44 -11.99 4.80 -6.52
N TRP A 45 -11.12 3.81 -6.52
CA TRP A 45 -11.42 2.44 -6.14
C TRP A 45 -11.01 2.14 -4.70
N HIS A 46 -11.61 1.10 -4.13
CA HIS A 46 -11.22 0.58 -2.83
C HIS A 46 -10.21 -0.55 -3.02
N PRO A 47 -9.05 -0.50 -2.36
CA PRO A 47 -8.06 -1.57 -2.45
C PRO A 47 -8.52 -2.83 -1.72
N GLN A 48 -7.96 -3.96 -2.12
CA GLN A 48 -8.19 -5.25 -1.49
C GLN A 48 -6.87 -5.89 -1.10
N HIS A 49 -6.85 -6.54 0.06
CA HIS A 49 -5.65 -7.15 0.59
C HIS A 49 -6.00 -8.53 1.15
N THR A 50 -5.49 -9.58 0.51
CA THR A 50 -5.78 -10.95 0.91
C THR A 50 -4.54 -11.82 0.89
N VAL A 51 -4.47 -12.76 1.80
CA VAL A 51 -3.52 -13.86 1.73
C VAL A 51 -4.33 -15.15 1.80
N ASN A 52 -4.27 -15.94 0.74
CA ASN A 52 -5.01 -17.17 0.60
C ASN A 52 -4.04 -18.29 0.23
N ASN A 53 -3.99 -19.33 1.04
CA ASN A 53 -3.02 -20.43 0.91
C ASN A 53 -1.58 -19.90 0.86
N ARG A 54 -0.90 -20.02 -0.28
CA ARG A 54 0.49 -19.58 -0.48
C ARG A 54 0.59 -18.40 -1.44
N LEU A 55 -0.52 -17.72 -1.68
CA LEU A 55 -0.56 -16.56 -2.55
C LEU A 55 -1.09 -15.36 -1.79
N GLY A 56 -0.34 -14.28 -1.81
CA GLY A 56 -0.74 -13.01 -1.24
C GLY A 56 -0.99 -11.96 -2.29
N ARG A 57 -1.90 -11.05 -1.97
CA ARG A 57 -2.22 -9.90 -2.79
C ARG A 57 -2.41 -8.69 -1.88
N LEU A 58 -1.63 -7.66 -2.13
CA LEU A 58 -1.75 -6.37 -1.45
C LEU A 58 -1.89 -5.29 -2.51
N ASP A 59 -2.89 -4.45 -2.39
CA ASP A 59 -3.08 -3.32 -3.30
C ASP A 59 -2.45 -2.07 -2.70
N ILE A 60 -1.49 -1.51 -3.42
CA ILE A 60 -0.71 -0.36 -2.97
C ILE A 60 -1.37 0.92 -3.50
N PRO A 61 -1.92 1.75 -2.61
CA PRO A 61 -2.65 2.94 -3.04
C PRO A 61 -1.74 4.04 -3.58
N TYR A 62 -2.17 4.68 -4.65
CA TYR A 62 -1.54 5.87 -5.19
C TYR A 62 -2.61 6.79 -5.79
N THR A 63 -2.21 7.97 -6.20
CA THR A 63 -3.08 8.94 -6.86
C THR A 63 -2.59 9.19 -8.27
N TYR A 64 -3.54 9.50 -9.15
CA TYR A 64 -3.25 9.69 -10.56
C TYR A 64 -4.15 10.78 -11.16
N CYS A 65 -3.65 11.53 -12.13
CA CYS A 65 -4.42 12.46 -12.90
C CYS A 65 -4.39 12.02 -14.37
N GLU A 66 -5.49 11.47 -14.85
CA GLU A 66 -5.56 10.92 -16.20
C GLU A 66 -5.69 12.00 -17.26
N ASN A 67 -6.47 13.03 -16.97
CA ASN A 67 -6.65 14.17 -17.85
C ASN A 67 -6.04 15.39 -17.21
N ASP A 68 -5.38 16.19 -18.04
CA ASP A 68 -4.73 17.38 -17.53
C ASP A 68 -5.73 18.34 -16.89
N HIS A 69 -6.91 18.47 -17.50
CA HIS A 69 -7.91 19.41 -17.01
C HIS A 69 -9.32 18.98 -17.35
N TRP A 70 -10.20 19.11 -16.38
CA TRP A 70 -11.64 19.03 -16.58
C TRP A 70 -12.22 20.39 -16.19
N GLY A 71 -12.76 21.12 -17.19
CA GLY A 71 -13.25 22.47 -16.95
C GLY A 71 -12.20 23.45 -16.46
N GLY A 72 -10.91 23.19 -16.75
CA GLY A 72 -9.80 24.02 -16.32
C GLY A 72 -9.19 23.63 -14.97
N PHE A 73 -9.71 22.57 -14.33
CA PHE A 73 -9.24 22.11 -13.03
C PHE A 73 -8.66 20.71 -13.10
N VAL A 74 -7.68 20.45 -12.23
CA VAL A 74 -7.08 19.12 -12.06
C VAL A 74 -7.95 18.29 -11.15
N ILE A 75 -8.20 17.03 -11.56
CA ILE A 75 -8.94 16.07 -10.76
C ILE A 75 -8.05 14.86 -10.51
N LEU A 76 -7.80 14.57 -9.23
CA LEU A 76 -7.09 13.37 -8.83
C LEU A 76 -8.05 12.19 -8.69
N GLU A 77 -7.54 11.02 -8.98
CA GLU A 77 -8.24 9.76 -8.84
C GLU A 77 -7.44 8.84 -7.93
N ARG A 78 -8.11 8.17 -6.99
CA ARG A 78 -7.49 7.12 -6.18
C ARG A 78 -7.35 5.87 -7.03
N ARG A 79 -6.16 5.31 -7.04
CA ARG A 79 -5.86 4.06 -7.72
C ARG A 79 -5.02 3.17 -6.81
N TYR A 80 -4.80 1.95 -7.23
CA TYR A 80 -3.90 1.04 -6.53
C TYR A 80 -3.15 0.17 -7.53
N GLU A 81 -1.95 -0.21 -7.15
CA GLU A 81 -1.14 -1.17 -7.88
C GLU A 81 -1.15 -2.48 -7.12
N ARG A 82 -1.48 -3.56 -7.80
CA ARG A 82 -1.56 -4.88 -7.18
C ARG A 82 -0.17 -5.49 -7.04
N LEU A 83 0.19 -5.77 -5.80
CA LEU A 83 1.37 -6.56 -5.47
C LEU A 83 0.92 -8.00 -5.20
N GLU A 84 1.36 -8.93 -6.02
CA GLU A 84 1.14 -10.36 -5.80
C GLU A 84 2.46 -11.00 -5.38
N PHE A 85 2.40 -11.92 -4.43
CA PHE A 85 3.58 -12.59 -3.91
C PHE A 85 3.26 -14.02 -3.50
N ASP A 86 4.27 -14.88 -3.56
CA ASP A 86 4.18 -16.27 -3.13
C ASP A 86 4.72 -16.42 -1.72
N ILE A 87 4.19 -17.40 -1.01
CA ILE A 87 4.59 -17.70 0.36
C ILE A 87 5.04 -19.17 0.41
N GLU A 88 6.23 -19.39 0.96
CA GLU A 88 6.73 -20.76 1.22
C GLU A 88 6.94 -20.96 2.71
N VAL A 89 6.65 -22.16 3.16
CA VAL A 89 6.98 -22.61 4.52
C VAL A 89 8.32 -23.34 4.44
N VAL A 90 9.31 -22.78 5.12
CA VAL A 90 10.66 -23.37 5.17
C VAL A 90 10.86 -24.00 6.54
N ILE A 91 11.29 -25.27 6.57
CA ILE A 91 11.57 -25.98 7.81
C ILE A 91 13.08 -26.17 7.94
N GLU A 92 13.64 -25.61 8.99
CA GLU A 92 15.05 -25.69 9.31
C GLU A 92 15.24 -25.99 10.79
N GLY A 93 16.00 -27.02 11.11
CA GLY A 93 16.31 -27.34 12.50
C GLY A 93 15.10 -27.65 13.38
N GLY A 94 14.00 -28.14 12.79
CA GLY A 94 12.77 -28.42 13.50
C GLY A 94 11.87 -27.21 13.67
N GLU A 95 12.28 -26.05 13.21
CA GLU A 95 11.47 -24.83 13.23
C GLU A 95 10.95 -24.48 11.84
N SER A 96 9.75 -23.90 11.77
CA SER A 96 9.17 -23.44 10.53
C SER A 96 9.19 -21.92 10.47
N ARG A 97 9.46 -21.38 9.27
CA ARG A 97 9.38 -19.95 8.99
C ARG A 97 8.73 -19.72 7.63
N LEU A 98 8.24 -18.51 7.42
CA LEU A 98 7.65 -18.12 6.14
C LEU A 98 8.67 -17.34 5.32
N GLU A 99 8.72 -17.64 4.03
CA GLU A 99 9.47 -16.85 3.06
C GLU A 99 8.51 -16.27 2.04
N PHE A 100 8.65 -14.98 1.77
CA PHE A 100 7.88 -14.28 0.75
C PHE A 100 8.71 -14.13 -0.51
N THR A 101 8.15 -14.54 -1.64
CA THR A 101 8.76 -14.32 -2.95
C THR A 101 8.07 -13.17 -3.62
N LEU A 102 8.78 -12.06 -3.75
CA LEU A 102 8.27 -10.79 -4.27
C LEU A 102 8.71 -10.58 -5.72
N PRO A 103 7.92 -9.85 -6.53
CA PRO A 103 8.27 -9.59 -7.93
C PRO A 103 9.46 -8.64 -8.10
N ASP A 104 9.82 -7.88 -7.05
CA ASP A 104 10.89 -6.90 -7.08
C ASP A 104 11.73 -7.01 -5.82
N GLU A 105 13.05 -7.04 -5.96
CA GLU A 105 13.99 -7.15 -4.85
C GLU A 105 14.01 -5.92 -3.93
N ASP A 106 13.59 -4.77 -4.45
CA ASP A 106 13.53 -3.53 -3.68
C ASP A 106 12.37 -3.50 -2.68
N LEU A 107 11.42 -4.41 -2.80
CA LEU A 107 10.30 -4.52 -1.89
C LEU A 107 10.73 -5.26 -0.61
N GLN A 108 10.32 -4.72 0.53
CA GLN A 108 10.58 -5.33 1.82
C GLN A 108 9.26 -5.64 2.50
N LEU A 109 8.88 -6.91 2.47
CA LEU A 109 7.67 -7.41 3.11
C LEU A 109 8.03 -8.35 4.24
N THR A 110 7.51 -8.08 5.42
CA THR A 110 7.76 -8.90 6.59
C THR A 110 6.46 -9.21 7.33
N LEU A 111 6.40 -10.37 7.95
CA LEU A 111 5.35 -10.71 8.90
C LEU A 111 5.80 -10.15 10.26
N SER A 112 5.28 -8.98 10.63
CA SER A 112 5.70 -8.26 11.83
C SER A 112 5.04 -8.75 13.11
N GLY A 113 3.98 -9.55 12.97
CA GLY A 113 3.25 -10.15 14.07
C GLY A 113 2.19 -11.10 13.53
N TYR A 114 1.48 -11.78 14.41
CA TYR A 114 0.40 -12.67 14.01
C TYR A 114 -0.73 -11.85 13.37
N GLY A 115 -0.97 -12.08 12.07
CA GLY A 115 -1.94 -11.27 11.33
C GLY A 115 -1.49 -9.83 11.07
N GLU A 116 -0.19 -9.55 11.08
CA GLU A 116 0.36 -8.23 10.80
C GLU A 116 1.45 -8.29 9.75
N LEU A 117 1.28 -7.55 8.67
CA LEU A 117 2.26 -7.44 7.59
C LEU A 117 2.79 -6.02 7.51
N THR A 118 4.08 -5.89 7.29
CA THR A 118 4.74 -4.60 7.09
C THR A 118 5.41 -4.59 5.74
N LEU A 119 5.09 -3.59 4.93
CA LEU A 119 5.66 -3.41 3.59
C LEU A 119 6.30 -2.04 3.48
N ARG A 120 7.58 -2.01 3.11
CA ARG A 120 8.24 -0.76 2.75
C ARG A 120 8.54 -0.78 1.26
N THR A 121 8.08 0.24 0.55
CA THR A 121 8.27 0.35 -0.89
C THR A 121 8.24 1.81 -1.32
N ASP A 122 8.89 2.12 -2.42
CA ASP A 122 8.72 3.41 -3.06
C ASP A 122 7.39 3.44 -3.80
N VAL A 123 6.68 4.55 -3.67
CA VAL A 123 5.42 4.80 -4.35
C VAL A 123 5.55 6.06 -5.19
N THR A 124 5.07 6.00 -6.43
CA THR A 124 4.94 7.18 -7.28
C THR A 124 3.48 7.59 -7.28
N PHE A 125 3.22 8.82 -6.88
CA PHE A 125 1.86 9.34 -6.80
C PHE A 125 1.83 10.79 -7.28
N THR A 126 0.63 11.28 -7.57
CA THR A 126 0.41 12.64 -8.09
C THR A 126 -0.14 13.53 -6.99
N VAL A 127 0.41 14.72 -6.86
CA VAL A 127 -0.07 15.74 -5.91
C VAL A 127 -0.58 16.97 -6.67
N ILE A 128 -1.57 17.64 -6.11
CA ILE A 128 -2.07 18.91 -6.61
C ILE A 128 -1.17 20.04 -6.09
N VAL A 129 -0.54 20.77 -7.01
CA VAL A 129 0.29 21.93 -6.68
C VAL A 129 -0.55 23.20 -6.70
N SER A 130 -1.46 23.29 -7.66
CA SER A 130 -2.42 24.40 -7.80
C SER A 130 -3.69 23.84 -8.47
N PRO A 131 -4.78 24.59 -8.54
CA PRO A 131 -6.00 24.11 -9.20
C PRO A 131 -5.81 23.66 -10.66
N GLU A 132 -4.72 24.07 -11.30
CA GLU A 132 -4.45 23.78 -12.71
C GLU A 132 -3.21 22.92 -12.92
N GLU A 133 -2.48 22.56 -11.86
CA GLU A 133 -1.18 21.92 -11.98
C GLU A 133 -1.00 20.80 -11.00
N THR A 134 -0.42 19.68 -11.50
CA THR A 134 -0.03 18.54 -10.68
C THR A 134 1.46 18.29 -10.80
N ARG A 135 1.98 17.49 -9.85
CA ARG A 135 3.36 17.02 -9.86
C ARG A 135 3.40 15.58 -9.42
N GLU A 136 4.28 14.78 -10.02
CA GLU A 136 4.57 13.45 -9.55
C GLU A 136 5.62 13.48 -8.43
N VAL A 137 5.40 12.65 -7.42
CA VAL A 137 6.32 12.47 -6.31
C VAL A 137 6.60 10.99 -6.17
N THR A 138 7.87 10.63 -5.99
CA THR A 138 8.28 9.25 -5.74
C THR A 138 9.08 9.21 -4.45
N GLY A 139 8.77 8.29 -3.58
CA GLY A 139 9.53 8.10 -2.36
C GLY A 139 9.02 6.97 -1.49
N PRO A 140 9.69 6.73 -0.37
CA PRO A 140 9.42 5.57 0.47
C PRO A 140 8.17 5.74 1.32
N VAL A 141 7.34 4.70 1.35
CA VAL A 141 6.16 4.61 2.21
C VAL A 141 6.24 3.30 2.99
N LEU A 142 5.95 3.39 4.27
CA LEU A 142 5.85 2.24 5.16
C LEU A 142 4.38 1.91 5.41
N PHE A 143 3.95 0.78 4.86
CA PHE A 143 2.59 0.27 5.03
C PHE A 143 2.55 -0.77 6.14
N LYS A 144 1.55 -0.66 7.00
CA LYS A 144 1.23 -1.69 7.98
C LYS A 144 -0.17 -2.19 7.70
N PHE A 145 -0.28 -3.50 7.48
CA PHE A 145 -1.54 -4.18 7.21
C PHE A 145 -1.91 -5.02 8.42
N LYS A 146 -3.17 -4.95 8.80
CA LYS A 146 -3.70 -5.72 9.91
C LYS A 146 -4.82 -6.62 9.43
N ARG A 147 -4.80 -7.87 9.85
CA ARG A 147 -5.83 -8.83 9.48
C ARG A 147 -7.17 -8.48 10.12
N ILE A 148 -8.21 -8.44 9.30
CA ILE A 148 -9.58 -8.20 9.75
C ILE A 148 -10.43 -9.46 9.71
N GLU A 149 -10.01 -10.47 8.96
CA GLU A 149 -10.73 -11.73 8.85
C GLU A 149 -9.75 -12.86 8.54
N TYR A 150 -9.84 -13.95 9.31
CA TYR A 150 -9.06 -15.15 9.05
C TYR A 150 -9.71 -15.96 7.93
N ILE A 151 -8.89 -16.44 7.00
CA ILE A 151 -9.34 -17.33 5.92
C ILE A 151 -8.67 -18.67 6.10
N SER A 152 -9.47 -19.74 6.26
CA SER A 152 -8.91 -21.08 6.31
C SER A 152 -8.38 -21.45 4.92
N GLY A 153 -7.28 -22.15 4.86
CA GLY A 153 -6.56 -22.43 3.63
C GLY A 153 -7.01 -23.69 2.89
N GLU A 154 -8.26 -23.95 2.84
CA GLU A 154 -8.79 -25.11 2.11
C GLU A 154 -9.03 -24.83 0.64
#